data_10493a4787945db2189d07c33f5547ca
#
_entry.id   10493a4787945db2189d07c33f5547ca
#
_cell.length_a   1.000
_cell.length_b   1.000
_cell.length_c   1.000
_cell.angle_alpha   90.00
_cell.angle_beta   90.00
_cell.angle_gamma   90.00
#
_symmetry.space_group_name_H-M   'P 1'
#
loop_
_entity.id
_entity.type
_entity.pdbx_description
1 polymer ?
#
loop_
_entity_poly.entity_id
_entity_poly.type
_entity_poly.pdbx_seq_one_letter_code
_entity_poly.pdbx_strand_id
1 'polypeptide(L)'
;LKNDKNIPNKDFSLSYKIKKGHEPKAALFTDTNHDENYFMLLAVPPLTSNDKIDIPKEVIFVVDVSGSMQGTSIKQAKNSLHYSIERLNNDDSFNIIAYSDHFFSMKKSPIEMNESNIDSAKVFINSLHAGGGTRAMGPLKEAMLMNTDTNKLKMIIFITDGDLGYEKDVFNLVNRHISNSRLFCVGIGSAPN
;
A
#
# COMPACT_ATOMS: atom_id res chain seq x y z
N LEU A 1 -40.88 10.28 -13.28
CA LEU A 1 -41.89 10.79 -12.30
C LEU A 1 -43.27 10.73 -12.95
N LYS A 2 -44.26 10.13 -12.27
CA LYS A 2 -45.60 9.89 -12.81
C LYS A 2 -46.48 11.15 -12.89
N ASN A 3 -45.99 12.31 -12.52
CA ASN A 3 -46.78 13.53 -12.47
C ASN A 3 -45.90 14.78 -12.59
N ASP A 4 -46.08 15.54 -13.65
CA ASP A 4 -45.30 16.76 -13.94
C ASP A 4 -45.63 17.96 -13.01
N LYS A 5 -46.53 17.79 -12.05
CA LYS A 5 -46.99 18.81 -11.11
C LYS A 5 -46.50 18.63 -9.68
N ASN A 6 -45.54 17.75 -9.43
CA ASN A 6 -44.98 17.60 -8.08
C ASN A 6 -43.96 18.69 -7.81
N ILE A 7 -44.28 19.57 -6.87
CA ILE A 7 -43.30 20.51 -6.31
C ILE A 7 -42.31 19.72 -5.46
N PRO A 8 -40.99 19.75 -5.73
CA PRO A 8 -40.04 19.01 -4.96
C PRO A 8 -39.80 19.70 -3.60
N ASN A 9 -40.63 19.33 -2.62
CA ASN A 9 -40.55 19.84 -1.25
C ASN A 9 -39.96 18.83 -0.24
N LYS A 10 -39.43 17.73 -0.72
CA LYS A 10 -38.78 16.68 0.07
C LYS A 10 -37.56 16.17 -0.67
N ASP A 11 -36.57 15.66 0.10
CA ASP A 11 -35.40 15.00 -0.47
C ASP A 11 -35.81 13.81 -1.35
N PHE A 12 -35.14 13.70 -2.49
CA PHE A 12 -35.26 12.57 -3.39
C PHE A 12 -34.16 11.56 -3.10
N SER A 13 -34.52 10.34 -2.72
CA SER A 13 -33.59 9.25 -2.50
C SER A 13 -33.77 8.16 -3.55
N LEU A 14 -32.73 7.88 -4.31
CA LEU A 14 -32.67 6.80 -5.30
C LEU A 14 -31.73 5.70 -4.82
N SER A 15 -32.27 4.51 -4.59
CA SER A 15 -31.46 3.33 -4.30
C SER A 15 -31.50 2.37 -5.48
N TYR A 16 -30.34 1.93 -5.94
CA TYR A 16 -30.23 0.93 -7.00
C TYR A 16 -29.15 -0.10 -6.68
N LYS A 17 -29.31 -1.32 -7.21
CA LYS A 17 -28.31 -2.38 -7.11
C LYS A 17 -27.86 -2.77 -8.52
N ILE A 18 -26.55 -2.71 -8.74
CA ILE A 18 -25.96 -3.18 -9.99
C ILE A 18 -25.84 -4.70 -9.92
N LYS A 19 -26.39 -5.40 -10.93
CA LYS A 19 -26.25 -6.86 -11.05
C LYS A 19 -24.79 -7.18 -11.39
N LYS A 20 -24.05 -7.67 -10.42
CA LYS A 20 -22.69 -8.15 -10.60
C LYS A 20 -22.68 -9.47 -11.36
N GLY A 21 -21.66 -9.70 -12.17
CA GLY A 21 -21.41 -10.92 -12.93
C GLY A 21 -19.95 -11.33 -12.84
N HIS A 22 -19.58 -12.45 -13.47
CA HIS A 22 -18.20 -12.94 -13.52
C HIS A 22 -17.32 -12.16 -14.50
N GLU A 23 -17.92 -11.34 -15.37
CA GLU A 23 -17.21 -10.51 -16.33
C GLU A 23 -17.28 -9.03 -15.94
N PRO A 24 -16.23 -8.25 -16.25
CA PRO A 24 -16.27 -6.80 -16.08
C PRO A 24 -17.33 -6.22 -17.02
N LYS A 25 -18.07 -5.22 -16.57
CA LYS A 25 -19.08 -4.51 -17.36
C LYS A 25 -18.73 -3.04 -17.41
N ALA A 26 -18.90 -2.43 -18.57
CA ALA A 26 -18.80 -1.00 -18.72
C ALA A 26 -20.03 -0.47 -19.49
N ALA A 27 -20.50 0.70 -19.09
CA ALA A 27 -21.53 1.45 -19.79
C ALA A 27 -21.08 2.90 -19.94
N LEU A 28 -21.22 3.44 -21.15
CA LEU A 28 -20.97 4.84 -21.45
C LEU A 28 -22.32 5.53 -21.68
N PHE A 29 -22.55 6.57 -20.91
CA PHE A 29 -23.71 7.45 -21.06
C PHE A 29 -23.21 8.80 -21.60
N THR A 30 -23.92 9.33 -22.59
CA THR A 30 -23.59 10.64 -23.18
C THR A 30 -24.82 11.53 -23.16
N ASP A 31 -24.62 12.80 -22.87
CA ASP A 31 -25.62 13.85 -23.02
C ASP A 31 -25.09 14.90 -24.00
N THR A 32 -25.83 15.06 -25.09
CA THR A 32 -25.47 15.99 -26.19
C THR A 32 -26.56 17.05 -26.42
N ASN A 33 -27.50 17.21 -25.49
CA ASN A 33 -28.66 18.08 -25.64
C ASN A 33 -28.41 19.54 -25.21
N HIS A 34 -27.20 19.88 -24.80
CA HIS A 34 -26.77 21.20 -24.33
C HIS A 34 -25.60 21.74 -25.14
N ASP A 35 -25.24 23.01 -24.94
CA ASP A 35 -24.06 23.62 -25.57
C ASP A 35 -22.73 22.93 -25.23
N GLU A 36 -22.72 22.16 -24.15
CA GLU A 36 -21.59 21.32 -23.73
C GLU A 36 -21.98 19.85 -23.80
N ASN A 37 -21.03 19.01 -24.20
CA ASN A 37 -21.21 17.57 -24.24
C ASN A 37 -20.67 16.92 -22.95
N TYR A 38 -21.47 16.11 -22.32
CA TYR A 38 -21.10 15.39 -21.09
C TYR A 38 -21.06 13.89 -21.35
N PHE A 39 -20.18 13.20 -20.64
CA PHE A 39 -20.19 11.74 -20.61
C PHE A 39 -20.00 11.21 -19.19
N MET A 40 -20.56 10.06 -18.93
CA MET A 40 -20.36 9.30 -17.71
C MET A 40 -19.99 7.86 -18.08
N LEU A 41 -18.81 7.42 -17.63
CA LEU A 41 -18.37 6.04 -17.75
C LEU A 41 -18.64 5.29 -16.44
N LEU A 42 -19.50 4.29 -16.48
CA LEU A 42 -19.74 3.37 -15.39
C LEU A 42 -18.97 2.07 -15.64
N ALA A 43 -17.97 1.77 -14.80
CA ALA A 43 -17.23 0.52 -14.82
C ALA A 43 -17.59 -0.31 -13.60
N VAL A 44 -18.03 -1.55 -13.81
CA VAL A 44 -18.39 -2.50 -12.75
C VAL A 44 -17.40 -3.64 -12.79
N PRO A 45 -16.54 -3.79 -11.77
CA PRO A 45 -15.61 -4.91 -11.72
C PRO A 45 -16.39 -6.23 -11.57
N PRO A 46 -15.84 -7.35 -12.05
CA PRO A 46 -16.45 -8.66 -11.88
C PRO A 46 -16.57 -9.01 -10.39
N LEU A 47 -17.48 -9.91 -10.05
CA LEU A 47 -17.36 -10.65 -8.82
C LEU A 47 -16.03 -11.41 -8.91
N THR A 48 -15.21 -11.28 -7.86
CA THR A 48 -13.97 -12.06 -7.80
C THR A 48 -14.28 -13.51 -8.06
N SER A 49 -13.76 -14.07 -9.16
CA SER A 49 -13.73 -15.50 -9.37
C SER A 49 -12.96 -16.13 -8.21
N ASN A 50 -13.30 -17.32 -7.79
CA ASN A 50 -12.49 -18.11 -6.84
C ASN A 50 -11.10 -18.44 -7.39
N ASP A 51 -10.87 -18.21 -8.68
CA ASP A 51 -9.55 -18.24 -9.31
C ASP A 51 -8.82 -16.94 -8.95
N LYS A 52 -8.28 -16.90 -7.75
CA LYS A 52 -7.28 -15.89 -7.38
C LYS A 52 -6.06 -16.14 -8.29
N ILE A 53 -5.87 -15.26 -9.26
CA ILE A 53 -4.57 -15.16 -9.91
C ILE A 53 -3.62 -14.65 -8.82
N ASP A 54 -2.94 -15.56 -8.15
CA ASP A 54 -1.97 -15.23 -7.12
C ASP A 54 -0.65 -14.93 -7.84
N ILE A 55 -0.43 -13.65 -8.08
CA ILE A 55 0.82 -13.17 -8.66
C ILE A 55 1.85 -13.17 -7.53
N PRO A 56 2.98 -13.90 -7.65
CA PRO A 56 4.04 -13.86 -6.67
C PRO A 56 4.51 -12.42 -6.43
N LYS A 57 4.78 -12.09 -5.17
CA LYS A 57 5.14 -10.75 -4.72
C LYS A 57 6.54 -10.72 -4.16
N GLU A 58 7.21 -9.62 -4.37
CA GLU A 58 8.42 -9.27 -3.66
C GLU A 58 8.12 -8.07 -2.76
N VAL A 59 8.04 -8.30 -1.45
CA VAL A 59 7.60 -7.30 -0.48
C VAL A 59 8.78 -6.76 0.31
N ILE A 60 9.06 -5.47 0.16
CA ILE A 60 10.10 -4.77 0.92
C ILE A 60 9.44 -3.88 1.96
N PHE A 61 9.60 -4.22 3.22
CA PHE A 61 9.14 -3.42 4.34
C PHE A 61 10.19 -2.37 4.68
N VAL A 62 9.81 -1.10 4.67
CA VAL A 62 10.62 0.03 5.11
C VAL A 62 10.00 0.58 6.38
N VAL A 63 10.63 0.32 7.52
CA VAL A 63 10.04 0.59 8.83
C VAL A 63 10.81 1.68 9.56
N ASP A 64 10.06 2.68 10.01
CA ASP A 64 10.54 3.73 10.89
C ASP A 64 10.84 3.18 12.27
N VAL A 65 12.03 3.45 12.77
CA VAL A 65 12.44 3.17 14.15
C VAL A 65 13.02 4.43 14.80
N SER A 66 12.58 5.62 14.38
CA SER A 66 12.98 6.90 14.96
C SER A 66 12.47 7.09 16.39
N GLY A 67 12.88 8.16 17.04
CA GLY A 67 12.53 8.44 18.43
C GLY A 67 11.02 8.59 18.67
N SER A 68 10.27 9.12 17.71
CA SER A 68 8.79 9.24 17.78
C SER A 68 8.08 7.89 17.85
N MET A 69 8.70 6.85 17.27
CA MET A 69 8.18 5.49 17.30
C MET A 69 8.24 4.81 18.67
N GLN A 70 8.77 5.45 19.72
CA GLN A 70 8.86 4.86 21.04
C GLN A 70 7.49 4.47 21.62
N GLY A 71 7.49 3.46 22.50
CA GLY A 71 6.29 3.04 23.24
C GLY A 71 5.36 2.16 22.41
N THR A 72 4.16 2.64 22.10
CA THR A 72 3.11 1.86 21.43
C THR A 72 3.39 1.70 19.94
N SER A 73 3.91 2.75 19.28
CA SER A 73 4.14 2.75 17.82
C SER A 73 5.11 1.66 17.39
N ILE A 74 6.26 1.52 18.05
CA ILE A 74 7.23 0.45 17.70
C ILE A 74 6.66 -0.95 17.95
N LYS A 75 5.83 -1.13 18.99
CA LYS A 75 5.16 -2.41 19.25
C LYS A 75 4.16 -2.74 18.13
N GLN A 76 3.37 -1.76 17.70
CA GLN A 76 2.44 -1.92 16.59
C GLN A 76 3.17 -2.22 15.27
N ALA A 77 4.28 -1.53 14.98
CA ALA A 77 5.10 -1.79 13.81
C ALA A 77 5.63 -3.23 13.81
N LYS A 78 6.21 -3.69 14.92
CA LYS A 78 6.69 -5.08 15.06
C LYS A 78 5.56 -6.10 14.86
N ASN A 79 4.42 -5.89 15.49
CA ASN A 79 3.26 -6.79 15.34
C ASN A 79 2.75 -6.80 13.89
N SER A 80 2.71 -5.64 13.21
CA SER A 80 2.31 -5.55 11.82
C SER A 80 3.28 -6.28 10.90
N LEU A 81 4.59 -6.19 11.15
CA LEU A 81 5.62 -6.92 10.40
C LEU A 81 5.47 -8.43 10.59
N HIS A 82 5.35 -8.92 11.83
CA HIS A 82 5.11 -10.35 12.10
C HIS A 82 3.86 -10.86 11.38
N TYR A 83 2.74 -10.14 11.54
CA TYR A 83 1.49 -10.49 10.91
C TYR A 83 1.57 -10.51 9.38
N SER A 84 2.28 -9.55 8.78
CA SER A 84 2.41 -9.45 7.33
C SER A 84 3.27 -10.57 6.75
N ILE A 85 4.41 -10.87 7.39
CA ILE A 85 5.32 -11.93 6.93
C ILE A 85 4.64 -13.31 7.00
N GLU A 86 3.90 -13.59 8.06
CA GLU A 86 3.17 -14.87 8.22
C GLU A 86 2.06 -15.09 7.17
N ARG A 87 1.70 -14.05 6.40
CA ARG A 87 0.67 -14.08 5.35
C ARG A 87 1.19 -14.02 3.93
N LEU A 88 2.49 -13.94 3.77
CA LEU A 88 3.10 -14.10 2.45
C LEU A 88 3.00 -15.56 2.01
N ASN A 89 2.85 -15.76 0.71
CA ASN A 89 2.78 -17.11 0.13
C ASN A 89 4.17 -17.67 -0.08
N ASN A 90 4.26 -18.98 -0.27
CA ASN A 90 5.55 -19.68 -0.47
C ASN A 90 6.33 -19.16 -1.69
N ASP A 91 5.63 -18.66 -2.71
CA ASP A 91 6.24 -18.11 -3.93
C ASP A 91 6.63 -16.62 -3.79
N ASP A 92 6.28 -15.98 -2.67
CA ASP A 92 6.66 -14.61 -2.39
C ASP A 92 8.11 -14.54 -1.89
N SER A 93 8.68 -13.34 -1.94
CA SER A 93 9.96 -13.01 -1.32
C SER A 93 9.83 -11.70 -0.53
N PHE A 94 10.71 -11.49 0.43
CA PHE A 94 10.64 -10.29 1.25
C PHE A 94 12.00 -9.79 1.73
N ASN A 95 12.04 -8.53 2.15
CA ASN A 95 13.12 -7.94 2.92
C ASN A 95 12.58 -6.90 3.90
N ILE A 96 13.37 -6.56 4.90
CA ILE A 96 13.05 -5.53 5.88
C ILE A 96 14.19 -4.53 5.94
N ILE A 97 13.87 -3.24 5.81
CA ILE A 97 14.80 -2.12 5.96
C ILE A 97 14.29 -1.28 7.13
N ALA A 98 15.07 -1.20 8.20
CA ALA A 98 14.75 -0.34 9.33
C ALA A 98 15.56 0.95 9.24
N TYR A 99 14.97 2.09 9.62
CA TYR A 99 15.65 3.37 9.53
C TYR A 99 15.32 4.34 10.68
N SER A 100 16.33 5.16 10.99
CA SER A 100 16.23 6.35 11.84
C SER A 100 17.20 7.42 11.29
N ASP A 101 18.29 7.77 11.98
CA ASP A 101 19.40 8.59 11.44
C ASP A 101 20.19 7.84 10.36
N HIS A 102 20.24 6.54 10.48
CA HIS A 102 20.83 5.59 9.54
C HIS A 102 19.79 4.52 9.19
N PHE A 103 20.07 3.76 8.16
CA PHE A 103 19.24 2.61 7.83
C PHE A 103 20.08 1.34 7.71
N PHE A 104 19.44 0.23 7.94
CA PHE A 104 20.04 -1.10 7.82
C PHE A 104 19.00 -2.09 7.31
N SER A 105 19.44 -2.92 6.39
CA SER A 105 18.60 -3.94 5.77
C SER A 105 18.87 -5.29 6.43
N MET A 106 17.82 -6.09 6.61
CA MET A 106 17.96 -7.46 7.11
C MET A 106 18.86 -8.30 6.21
N LYS A 107 18.72 -8.12 4.89
CA LYS A 107 19.53 -8.76 3.85
C LYS A 107 19.86 -7.77 2.75
N LYS A 108 20.88 -8.07 1.93
CA LYS A 108 21.26 -7.25 0.77
C LYS A 108 20.23 -7.29 -0.37
N SER A 109 19.46 -8.37 -0.46
CA SER A 109 18.40 -8.59 -1.45
C SER A 109 17.23 -9.30 -0.79
N PRO A 110 16.03 -9.27 -1.40
CA PRO A 110 14.88 -10.03 -0.93
C PRO A 110 15.20 -11.53 -0.85
N ILE A 111 14.62 -12.19 0.14
CA ILE A 111 14.81 -13.61 0.41
C ILE A 111 13.48 -14.35 0.27
N GLU A 112 13.55 -15.60 -0.17
CA GLU A 112 12.39 -16.47 -0.37
C GLU A 112 11.71 -16.84 0.96
N MET A 113 10.42 -17.11 0.87
CA MET A 113 9.62 -17.58 2.01
C MET A 113 9.99 -19.04 2.34
N ASN A 114 10.63 -19.22 3.50
CA ASN A 114 10.86 -20.52 4.12
C ASN A 114 11.01 -20.35 5.65
N GLU A 115 10.92 -21.41 6.40
CA GLU A 115 10.96 -21.37 7.88
C GLU A 115 12.22 -20.68 8.42
N SER A 116 13.39 -21.00 7.90
CA SER A 116 14.66 -20.39 8.35
C SER A 116 14.70 -18.88 8.12
N ASN A 117 14.18 -18.43 6.99
CA ASN A 117 14.12 -17.00 6.67
C ASN A 117 13.06 -16.27 7.50
N ILE A 118 11.93 -16.91 7.77
CA ILE A 118 10.90 -16.39 8.68
C ILE A 118 11.44 -16.25 10.09
N ASP A 119 12.15 -17.25 10.61
CA ASP A 119 12.76 -17.17 11.94
C ASP A 119 13.84 -16.08 12.01
N SER A 120 14.65 -15.97 10.98
CA SER A 120 15.62 -14.86 10.86
C SER A 120 14.93 -13.48 10.89
N ALA A 121 13.78 -13.36 10.21
CA ALA A 121 12.99 -12.12 10.22
C ALA A 121 12.41 -11.85 11.60
N LYS A 122 11.89 -12.86 12.30
CA LYS A 122 11.39 -12.71 13.68
C LYS A 122 12.49 -12.21 14.62
N VAL A 123 13.70 -12.75 14.52
CA VAL A 123 14.86 -12.28 15.30
C VAL A 123 15.16 -10.83 14.96
N PHE A 124 15.23 -10.49 13.67
CA PHE A 124 15.49 -9.13 13.22
C PHE A 124 14.42 -8.14 13.73
N ILE A 125 13.14 -8.46 13.56
CA ILE A 125 12.02 -7.61 14.01
C ILE A 125 12.10 -7.40 15.54
N ASN A 126 12.36 -8.46 16.30
CA ASN A 126 12.44 -8.36 17.76
C ASN A 126 13.62 -7.51 18.22
N SER A 127 14.71 -7.45 17.45
CA SER A 127 15.88 -6.61 17.74
C SER A 127 15.69 -5.12 17.44
N LEU A 128 14.63 -4.73 16.73
CA LEU A 128 14.38 -3.32 16.42
C LEU A 128 14.08 -2.52 17.69
N HIS A 129 14.70 -1.36 17.83
CA HIS A 129 14.48 -0.43 18.94
C HIS A 129 14.30 0.97 18.38
N ALA A 130 13.32 1.69 18.94
CA ALA A 130 13.05 3.06 18.53
C ALA A 130 14.05 4.04 19.14
N GLY A 131 14.61 4.95 18.31
CA GLY A 131 15.53 6.00 18.72
C GLY A 131 16.16 6.71 17.53
N GLY A 132 16.72 7.90 17.77
CA GLY A 132 17.35 8.72 16.73
C GLY A 132 16.35 9.58 15.94
N GLY A 133 16.85 10.17 14.84
CA GLY A 133 16.08 11.02 13.93
C GLY A 133 15.34 10.23 12.86
N THR A 134 14.77 10.93 11.85
CA THR A 134 13.91 10.33 10.81
C THR A 134 14.46 10.70 9.43
N ARG A 135 15.27 9.82 8.81
CA ARG A 135 15.86 10.01 7.47
C ARG A 135 15.37 8.97 6.48
N ALA A 136 14.16 9.17 5.95
CA ALA A 136 13.47 8.20 5.08
C ALA A 136 13.99 8.13 3.63
N MET A 137 14.68 9.17 3.12
CA MET A 137 15.10 9.25 1.71
C MET A 137 16.03 8.10 1.30
N GLY A 138 17.02 7.79 2.12
CA GLY A 138 17.99 6.71 1.86
C GLY A 138 17.33 5.34 1.77
N PRO A 139 16.62 4.89 2.82
CA PRO A 139 15.96 3.59 2.85
C PRO A 139 14.88 3.43 1.77
N LEU A 140 14.11 4.47 1.44
CA LEU A 140 13.15 4.43 0.34
C LEU A 140 13.85 4.25 -1.01
N LYS A 141 14.95 5.00 -1.25
CA LYS A 141 15.76 4.84 -2.46
C LYS A 141 16.34 3.44 -2.56
N GLU A 142 16.89 2.92 -1.46
CA GLU A 142 17.43 1.56 -1.37
C GLU A 142 16.35 0.53 -1.74
N ALA A 143 15.16 0.62 -1.15
CA ALA A 143 14.04 -0.25 -1.44
C ALA A 143 13.63 -0.22 -2.92
N MET A 144 13.57 0.98 -3.53
CA MET A 144 13.21 1.13 -4.94
C MET A 144 14.26 0.56 -5.89
N LEU A 145 15.54 0.73 -5.58
CA LEU A 145 16.67 0.29 -6.40
C LEU A 145 17.11 -1.15 -6.12
N MET A 146 16.63 -1.75 -5.04
CA MET A 146 16.96 -3.15 -4.72
C MET A 146 16.59 -4.06 -5.89
N ASN A 147 17.53 -4.93 -6.28
CA ASN A 147 17.32 -5.87 -7.37
C ASN A 147 16.11 -6.77 -7.09
N THR A 148 15.28 -6.94 -8.10
CA THR A 148 14.02 -7.68 -8.03
C THR A 148 13.99 -8.82 -9.03
N ASP A 149 13.24 -9.87 -8.69
CA ASP A 149 12.79 -10.86 -9.65
C ASP A 149 11.72 -10.23 -10.55
N THR A 150 11.97 -10.17 -11.85
CA THR A 150 11.05 -9.60 -12.84
C THR A 150 9.73 -10.38 -12.96
N ASN A 151 9.68 -11.61 -12.45
CA ASN A 151 8.47 -12.44 -12.44
C ASN A 151 7.59 -12.17 -11.20
N LYS A 152 8.07 -11.36 -10.25
CA LYS A 152 7.34 -11.00 -9.03
C LYS A 152 6.88 -9.55 -9.07
N LEU A 153 5.71 -9.30 -8.50
CA LEU A 153 5.21 -7.94 -8.29
C LEU A 153 5.94 -7.29 -7.12
N LYS A 154 6.78 -6.28 -7.40
CA LYS A 154 7.48 -5.53 -6.35
C LYS A 154 6.53 -4.61 -5.60
N MET A 155 6.48 -4.77 -4.29
CA MET A 155 5.69 -3.97 -3.37
C MET A 155 6.58 -3.42 -2.27
N ILE A 156 6.50 -2.11 -2.03
CA ILE A 156 7.20 -1.43 -0.95
C ILE A 156 6.15 -0.99 0.06
N ILE A 157 6.29 -1.45 1.31
CA ILE A 157 5.41 -1.10 2.42
C ILE A 157 6.19 -0.16 3.34
N PHE A 158 5.85 1.12 3.30
CA PHE A 158 6.47 2.16 4.10
C PHE A 158 5.68 2.38 5.39
N ILE A 159 6.29 2.12 6.54
CA ILE A 159 5.66 2.15 7.86
C ILE A 159 6.31 3.28 8.67
N THR A 160 5.52 4.27 9.06
CA THR A 160 5.97 5.45 9.84
C THR A 160 4.84 5.94 10.74
N ASP A 161 5.17 6.71 11.78
CA ASP A 161 4.19 7.33 12.67
C ASP A 161 3.95 8.81 12.37
N GLY A 162 4.65 9.39 11.38
CA GLY A 162 4.49 10.80 11.23
C GLY A 162 5.06 11.54 10.06
N ASP A 163 5.12 12.81 10.32
CA ASP A 163 5.60 13.87 9.45
C ASP A 163 7.11 13.72 9.18
N LEU A 164 7.44 13.63 7.91
CA LEU A 164 8.84 13.57 7.47
C LEU A 164 9.47 14.96 7.36
N GLY A 165 8.64 16.02 7.27
CA GLY A 165 9.08 17.41 7.10
C GLY A 165 9.69 17.73 5.73
N TYR A 166 9.73 16.77 4.80
CA TYR A 166 10.30 16.91 3.44
C TYR A 166 9.55 16.07 2.40
N GLU A 167 8.22 16.03 2.49
CA GLU A 167 7.32 15.21 1.66
C GLU A 167 7.54 15.47 0.17
N LYS A 168 7.79 16.73 -0.25
CA LYS A 168 8.10 17.08 -1.64
C LYS A 168 9.28 16.29 -2.20
N ASP A 169 10.33 16.14 -1.40
CA ASP A 169 11.54 15.43 -1.80
C ASP A 169 11.27 13.92 -1.89
N VAL A 170 10.46 13.40 -0.96
CA VAL A 170 10.01 12.01 -0.99
C VAL A 170 9.18 11.75 -2.25
N PHE A 171 8.20 12.62 -2.59
CA PHE A 171 7.42 12.49 -3.82
C PHE A 171 8.30 12.54 -5.07
N ASN A 172 9.27 13.44 -5.12
CA ASN A 172 10.22 13.53 -6.23
C ASN A 172 11.07 12.26 -6.36
N LEU A 173 11.53 11.70 -5.24
CA LEU A 173 12.27 10.44 -5.20
C LEU A 173 11.41 9.30 -5.74
N VAL A 174 10.19 9.16 -5.23
CA VAL A 174 9.23 8.14 -5.64
C VAL A 174 8.96 8.23 -7.14
N ASN A 175 8.60 9.41 -7.64
CA ASN A 175 8.31 9.61 -9.06
C ASN A 175 9.48 9.25 -9.98
N ARG A 176 10.72 9.40 -9.51
CA ARG A 176 11.92 9.08 -10.32
C ARG A 176 12.28 7.60 -10.30
N HIS A 177 11.96 6.88 -9.23
CA HIS A 177 12.51 5.54 -9.00
C HIS A 177 11.46 4.44 -8.82
N ILE A 178 10.17 4.78 -8.70
CA ILE A 178 9.11 3.77 -8.43
C ILE A 178 9.02 2.71 -9.52
N SER A 179 9.28 3.08 -10.79
CA SER A 179 9.22 2.16 -11.94
C SER A 179 7.96 1.28 -11.90
N ASN A 180 8.12 -0.04 -12.02
CA ASN A 180 7.03 -1.02 -11.94
C ASN A 180 6.67 -1.44 -10.51
N SER A 181 7.29 -0.81 -9.49
CA SER A 181 6.98 -1.11 -8.09
C SER A 181 5.71 -0.40 -7.63
N ARG A 182 5.14 -0.88 -6.54
CA ARG A 182 4.01 -0.25 -5.86
C ARG A 182 4.43 0.16 -4.46
N LEU A 183 4.15 1.40 -4.08
CA LEU A 183 4.42 1.93 -2.75
C LEU A 183 3.10 2.09 -2.00
N PHE A 184 3.06 1.52 -0.80
CA PHE A 184 1.97 1.67 0.15
C PHE A 184 2.52 2.30 1.43
N CYS A 185 1.82 3.30 1.95
CA CYS A 185 2.16 3.93 3.22
C CYS A 185 1.21 3.44 4.30
N VAL A 186 1.77 3.07 5.45
CA VAL A 186 1.03 2.63 6.63
C VAL A 186 1.37 3.57 7.77
N GLY A 187 0.39 4.38 8.17
CA GLY A 187 0.50 5.26 9.33
C GLY A 187 0.28 4.48 10.62
N ILE A 188 1.16 4.65 11.60
CA ILE A 188 1.11 4.02 12.93
C ILE A 188 1.03 5.10 14.01
N GLY A 189 0.39 4.78 15.15
CA GLY A 189 0.25 5.71 16.24
C GLY A 189 -1.14 6.33 16.35
N SER A 190 -1.28 7.34 17.23
CA SER A 190 -2.58 7.94 17.55
C SER A 190 -3.03 9.02 16.55
N ALA A 191 -2.09 9.61 15.82
CA ALA A 191 -2.35 10.66 14.84
C ALA A 191 -1.31 10.59 13.70
N PRO A 192 -1.33 9.54 12.87
CA PRO A 192 -0.42 9.44 11.72
C PRO A 192 -0.77 10.55 10.71
N ASN A 193 0.27 11.19 10.17
CA ASN A 193 0.12 12.21 9.14
C ASN A 193 0.03 11.57 7.75
#